data_0b18205f4fb2065e73d53a8800958e8b
#
_entry.id   0b18205f4fb2065e73d53a8800958e8b
#
_cell.length_a   1.000
_cell.length_b   1.000
_cell.length_c   1.000
_cell.angle_alpha   90.00
_cell.angle_beta   90.00
_cell.angle_gamma   90.00
#
_symmetry.space_group_name_H-M   'P 1'
#
loop_
_entity.id
_entity.type
_entity.pdbx_description
1 polymer ?
#
loop_
_entity_poly.entity_id
_entity_poly.type
_entity_poly.pdbx_seq_one_letter_code
_entity_poly.pdbx_strand_id
1 'polypeptide(L)'
;MIFPDVDTQNQRLTHALVVVPAPNLAARTAFIKRFSIDRHAWFIRSSIQKYDGSARIYFRVTEGTAKDAIERIVRTAEAAFVGASVYVQPLTTEAEKLGR
;
A
#
# COMPACT_ATOMS: atom_id res chain seq x y z
N MET A 1 1.81 -11.53 -6.33
CA MET A 1 0.97 -10.38 -5.91
C MET A 1 -0.25 -10.26 -6.78
N ILE A 2 -1.37 -9.92 -6.19
CA ILE A 2 -2.59 -9.67 -6.94
C ILE A 2 -2.64 -8.19 -7.30
N PHE A 3 -2.75 -7.90 -8.59
CA PHE A 3 -2.86 -6.53 -9.04
C PHE A 3 -4.33 -6.13 -9.05
N PRO A 4 -4.73 -5.16 -8.25
CA PRO A 4 -6.15 -4.82 -8.15
C PRO A 4 -6.65 -4.11 -9.41
N ASP A 5 -7.94 -4.29 -9.67
CA ASP A 5 -8.61 -3.57 -10.73
C ASP A 5 -9.00 -2.19 -10.20
N VAL A 6 -8.28 -1.17 -10.62
CA VAL A 6 -8.54 0.18 -10.14
C VAL A 6 -9.29 1.04 -11.16
N ASP A 7 -9.59 0.49 -12.34
CA ASP A 7 -10.16 1.30 -13.40
C ASP A 7 -11.55 1.80 -13.06
N THR A 8 -12.38 0.93 -12.49
CA THR A 8 -13.77 1.30 -12.21
C THR A 8 -13.90 2.23 -11.02
N GLN A 9 -12.88 2.32 -10.17
CA GLN A 9 -12.94 3.09 -8.94
C GLN A 9 -11.93 4.22 -8.89
N ASN A 10 -11.21 4.44 -9.97
CA ASN A 10 -10.07 5.35 -9.94
C ASN A 10 -10.43 6.75 -9.47
N GLN A 11 -11.62 7.23 -9.83
CA GLN A 11 -12.02 8.59 -9.49
C GLN A 11 -12.23 8.80 -8.01
N ARG A 12 -12.46 7.73 -7.27
CA ARG A 12 -12.78 7.82 -5.85
C ARG A 12 -11.70 7.27 -4.94
N LEU A 13 -10.64 6.74 -5.52
CA LEU A 13 -9.59 6.14 -4.71
C LEU A 13 -8.78 7.22 -4.03
N THR A 14 -8.67 7.12 -2.72
CA THR A 14 -7.91 8.06 -1.92
C THR A 14 -6.85 7.40 -1.06
N HIS A 15 -6.90 6.08 -0.92
CA HIS A 15 -5.97 5.37 -0.04
C HIS A 15 -5.57 4.04 -0.66
N ALA A 16 -4.46 3.51 -0.20
CA ALA A 16 -4.01 2.17 -0.56
C ALA A 16 -3.51 1.47 0.68
N LEU A 17 -3.88 0.22 0.82
CA LEU A 17 -3.43 -0.63 1.93
C LEU A 17 -2.50 -1.69 1.36
N VAL A 18 -1.28 -1.74 1.87
CA VAL A 18 -0.31 -2.76 1.49
C VAL A 18 -0.23 -3.76 2.63
N VAL A 19 -0.46 -5.03 2.33
CA VAL A 19 -0.38 -6.10 3.32
C VAL A 19 0.79 -7.00 2.97
N VAL A 20 1.74 -7.14 3.89
CA VAL A 20 2.94 -7.93 3.69
C VAL A 20 3.00 -9.01 4.76
N PRO A 21 2.93 -10.30 4.40
CA PRO A 21 3.04 -11.35 5.41
C PRO A 21 4.48 -11.45 5.91
N ALA A 22 4.65 -11.47 7.22
CA ALA A 22 5.93 -11.68 7.88
C ALA A 22 7.07 -10.84 7.29
N PRO A 23 6.95 -9.52 7.28
CA PRO A 23 7.94 -8.68 6.61
C PRO A 23 9.26 -8.61 7.35
N ASN A 24 10.34 -8.42 6.59
CA ASN A 24 11.62 -8.01 7.15
C ASN A 24 11.49 -6.54 7.51
N LEU A 25 11.86 -6.17 8.74
CA LEU A 25 11.67 -4.80 9.20
C LEU A 25 12.51 -3.79 8.43
N ALA A 26 13.74 -4.18 8.06
CA ALA A 26 14.59 -3.29 7.27
C ALA A 26 13.98 -3.04 5.88
N ALA A 27 13.43 -4.08 5.27
CA ALA A 27 12.79 -3.95 3.98
C ALA A 27 11.55 -3.06 4.08
N ARG A 28 10.79 -3.18 5.17
CA ARG A 28 9.61 -2.35 5.39
C ARG A 28 10.00 -0.88 5.48
N THR A 29 11.04 -0.57 6.23
CA THR A 29 11.52 0.80 6.38
C THR A 29 11.99 1.35 5.05
N ALA A 30 12.75 0.57 4.29
CA ALA A 30 13.23 1.00 2.99
C ALA A 30 12.08 1.24 2.01
N PHE A 31 11.08 0.37 2.04
CA PHE A 31 9.91 0.53 1.19
C PHE A 31 9.20 1.85 1.48
N ILE A 32 8.96 2.13 2.76
CA ILE A 32 8.26 3.36 3.14
C ILE A 32 9.05 4.59 2.73
N LYS A 33 10.36 4.54 2.89
CA LYS A 33 11.21 5.68 2.54
C LYS A 33 11.16 6.04 1.07
N ARG A 34 10.85 5.08 0.21
CA ARG A 34 10.74 5.36 -1.23
C ARG A 34 9.67 6.38 -1.54
N PHE A 35 8.72 6.56 -0.65
CA PHE A 35 7.61 7.46 -0.89
C PHE A 35 7.72 8.77 -0.13
N SER A 36 8.86 9.05 0.48
CA SER A 36 9.03 10.28 1.25
C SER A 36 9.00 11.52 0.38
N ILE A 37 9.30 11.38 -0.91
CA ILE A 37 9.27 12.50 -1.84
C ILE A 37 8.26 12.32 -2.97
N ASP A 38 7.43 11.29 -2.89
CA ASP A 38 6.44 11.06 -3.92
C ASP A 38 5.32 12.09 -3.79
N ARG A 39 4.89 12.63 -4.93
CA ARG A 39 3.87 13.68 -4.93
C ARG A 39 2.45 13.16 -4.87
N HIS A 40 2.27 11.88 -5.12
CA HIS A 40 0.94 11.31 -5.29
C HIS A 40 0.66 10.15 -4.36
N ALA A 41 1.62 9.78 -3.53
CA ALA A 41 1.45 8.72 -2.55
C ALA A 41 2.19 9.12 -1.27
N TRP A 42 1.45 9.16 -0.17
CA TRP A 42 2.01 9.54 1.13
C TRP A 42 1.82 8.42 2.11
N PHE A 43 2.89 8.06 2.79
CA PHE A 43 2.81 7.13 3.89
C PHE A 43 2.00 7.76 5.03
N ILE A 44 1.05 7.00 5.58
CA ILE A 44 0.26 7.44 6.72
C ILE A 44 0.73 6.75 7.98
N ARG A 45 0.71 5.43 7.97
CA ARG A 45 1.13 4.65 9.14
C ARG A 45 1.33 3.20 8.76
N SER A 46 2.01 2.45 9.63
CA SER A 46 2.08 1.01 9.46
C SER A 46 1.89 0.34 10.81
N SER A 47 1.45 -0.89 10.78
CA SER A 47 1.25 -1.68 11.99
C SER A 47 1.57 -3.13 11.69
N ILE A 48 1.90 -3.88 12.76
CA ILE A 48 2.12 -5.32 12.67
C ILE A 48 0.96 -5.99 13.39
N GLN A 49 0.31 -6.92 12.70
CA GLN A 49 -0.81 -7.66 13.29
C GLN A 49 -0.27 -8.72 14.23
N LYS A 50 -0.80 -8.73 15.45
CA LYS A 50 -0.26 -9.65 16.47
C LYS A 50 -0.54 -11.09 16.16
N TYR A 51 -1.68 -11.38 15.55
CA TYR A 51 -2.08 -12.77 15.39
C TYR A 51 -1.38 -13.49 14.24
N ASP A 52 -0.89 -12.77 13.24
CA ASP A 52 -0.25 -13.44 12.11
C ASP A 52 1.06 -12.80 11.69
N GLY A 53 1.49 -11.73 12.37
CA GLY A 53 2.76 -11.09 12.07
C GLY A 53 2.80 -10.29 10.78
N SER A 54 1.68 -10.16 10.08
CA SER A 54 1.67 -9.40 8.84
C SER A 54 1.77 -7.91 9.11
N ALA A 55 2.37 -7.18 8.17
CA ALA A 55 2.42 -5.73 8.22
C ALA A 55 1.31 -5.16 7.38
N ARG A 56 0.71 -4.09 7.87
CA ARG A 56 -0.25 -3.30 7.13
C ARG A 56 0.29 -1.89 7.01
N ILE A 57 0.45 -1.44 5.77
CA ILE A 57 1.07 -0.16 5.49
C ILE A 57 0.07 0.67 4.72
N TYR A 58 -0.30 1.81 5.28
CA TYR A 58 -1.34 2.66 4.71
C TYR A 58 -0.75 3.86 4.02
N PHE A 59 -1.25 4.10 2.80
CA PHE A 59 -0.87 5.27 2.01
C PHE A 59 -2.10 6.07 1.65
N ARG A 60 -1.94 7.38 1.59
CA ARG A 60 -2.91 8.24 0.95
C ARG A 60 -2.43 8.50 -0.47
N VAL A 61 -3.36 8.49 -1.43
CA VAL A 61 -3.01 8.75 -2.84
C VAL A 61 -3.83 9.93 -3.34
N THR A 62 -3.28 10.65 -4.31
CA THR A 62 -3.96 11.79 -4.89
C THR A 62 -5.08 11.31 -5.81
N GLU A 63 -6.27 11.78 -5.54
CA GLU A 63 -7.43 11.46 -6.37
C GLU A 63 -7.17 11.94 -7.80
N GLY A 64 -7.59 11.15 -8.76
CA GLY A 64 -7.35 11.46 -10.17
C GLY A 64 -6.06 10.88 -10.71
N THR A 65 -5.06 10.67 -9.85
CA THR A 65 -3.81 10.00 -10.24
C THR A 65 -3.61 8.71 -9.47
N ALA A 66 -4.65 8.24 -8.80
CA ALA A 66 -4.55 7.09 -7.92
C ALA A 66 -4.07 5.84 -8.64
N LYS A 67 -4.52 5.62 -9.87
CA LYS A 67 -4.11 4.43 -10.60
C LYS A 67 -2.59 4.38 -10.75
N ASP A 68 -1.97 5.48 -11.17
CA ASP A 68 -0.53 5.52 -11.35
C ASP A 68 0.19 5.38 -10.02
N ALA A 69 -0.32 6.03 -8.98
CA ALA A 69 0.28 5.95 -7.66
C ALA A 69 0.24 4.52 -7.13
N ILE A 70 -0.89 3.84 -7.29
CA ILE A 70 -1.04 2.48 -6.82
C ILE A 70 -0.14 1.53 -7.61
N GLU A 71 0.01 1.73 -8.92
CA GLU A 71 0.93 0.92 -9.69
C GLU A 71 2.37 1.07 -9.21
N ARG A 72 2.79 2.29 -8.86
CA ARG A 72 4.11 2.48 -8.31
C ARG A 72 4.26 1.80 -6.95
N ILE A 73 3.23 1.87 -6.13
CA ILE A 73 3.25 1.18 -4.83
C ILE A 73 3.40 -0.33 -5.05
N VAL A 74 2.64 -0.90 -5.97
CA VAL A 74 2.73 -2.33 -6.28
C VAL A 74 4.13 -2.71 -6.73
N ARG A 75 4.69 -1.99 -7.69
CA ARG A 75 6.02 -2.31 -8.21
C ARG A 75 7.10 -2.16 -7.16
N THR A 76 7.00 -1.11 -6.35
CA THR A 76 7.97 -0.88 -5.30
C THR A 76 7.89 -1.96 -4.23
N ALA A 77 6.67 -2.40 -3.91
CA ALA A 77 6.49 -3.47 -2.94
C ALA A 77 7.04 -4.79 -3.45
N GLU A 78 6.82 -5.10 -4.73
CA GLU A 78 7.35 -6.32 -5.31
C GLU A 78 8.87 -6.35 -5.26
N ALA A 79 9.49 -5.21 -5.50
CA ALA A 79 10.94 -5.12 -5.46
C ALA A 79 11.47 -5.18 -4.03
N ALA A 80 10.76 -4.59 -3.08
CA ALA A 80 11.23 -4.52 -1.70
C ALA A 80 11.02 -5.81 -0.93
N PHE A 81 9.95 -6.54 -1.23
CA PHE A 81 9.57 -7.74 -0.49
C PHE A 81 9.64 -8.97 -1.39
N VAL A 82 10.81 -9.19 -1.95
CA VAL A 82 11.04 -10.30 -2.87
C VAL A 82 10.71 -11.61 -2.19
N GLY A 83 9.94 -12.46 -2.88
CA GLY A 83 9.56 -13.76 -2.36
C GLY A 83 8.34 -13.77 -1.47
N ALA A 84 7.80 -12.60 -1.16
CA ALA A 84 6.60 -12.50 -0.33
C ALA A 84 5.36 -12.34 -1.20
N SER A 85 4.22 -12.79 -0.69
CA SER A 85 2.93 -12.59 -1.34
C SER A 85 2.33 -11.28 -0.84
N VAL A 86 2.71 -10.20 -1.49
CA VAL A 86 2.24 -8.87 -1.09
C VAL A 86 0.90 -8.59 -1.75
N TYR A 87 -0.01 -8.04 -0.98
CA TYR A 87 -1.33 -7.66 -1.47
C TYR A 87 -1.50 -6.16 -1.34
N VAL A 88 -1.98 -5.50 -2.39
CA VAL A 88 -2.25 -4.07 -2.36
C VAL A 88 -3.72 -3.87 -2.66
N GLN A 89 -4.43 -3.23 -1.75
CA GLN A 89 -5.86 -2.98 -1.87
C GLN A 89 -6.12 -1.48 -2.00
N PRO A 90 -6.70 -1.04 -3.11
CA PRO A 90 -7.13 0.36 -3.23
C PRO A 90 -8.38 0.59 -2.40
N LEU A 91 -8.46 1.74 -1.76
CA LEU A 91 -9.57 2.05 -0.87
C LEU A 91 -10.09 3.44 -1.18
N THR A 92 -11.37 3.67 -0.91
CA THR A 92 -12.01 4.94 -1.21
C THR A 92 -12.07 5.87 -0.01
N THR A 93 -11.94 5.34 1.20
CA THR A 93 -12.01 6.15 2.41
C THR A 93 -11.08 5.59 3.48
N GLU A 94 -10.76 6.45 4.43
CA GLU A 94 -9.99 6.04 5.59
C GLU A 94 -10.73 4.95 6.39
N ALA A 95 -12.05 5.07 6.48
CA ALA A 95 -12.83 4.12 7.26
C ALA A 95 -12.74 2.72 6.69
N GLU A 96 -12.73 2.57 5.37
CA GLU A 96 -12.64 1.26 4.74
C GLU A 96 -11.36 0.55 5.13
N LYS A 97 -10.25 1.27 5.16
CA LYS A 97 -8.98 0.61 5.42
C LYS A 97 -8.84 0.20 6.87
N LEU A 98 -9.68 0.71 7.75
CA LEU A 98 -9.65 0.32 9.14
C LEU A 98 -10.40 -0.96 9.40
N GLY A 99 -10.94 -1.57 8.38
CA GLY A 99 -11.61 -2.85 8.52
C GLY A 99 -12.98 -2.76 9.10
N ARG A 100 -13.55 -1.61 8.96
CA ARG A 100 -14.91 -1.46 9.45
C ARG A 100 -15.86 -2.09 8.50
#